data_ae73e0384ae93dc1f474bacc644bb4f2
#
_entry.id   ae73e0384ae93dc1f474bacc644bb4f2
#
_cell.length_a   1.000
_cell.length_b   1.000
_cell.length_c   1.000
_cell.angle_alpha   90.00
_cell.angle_beta   90.00
_cell.angle_gamma   90.00
#
_symmetry.space_group_name_H-M   'P 1'
#
loop_
_entity.id
_entity.type
_entity.pdbx_description
1 polymer ?
#
loop_
_entity_poly.entity_id
_entity_poly.type
_entity_poly.pdbx_seq_one_letter_code
_entity_poly.pdbx_strand_id
1 'polypeptide(L)'
;MSNEICLVFSASVRPENWSAFESLVAKVVEATSREVGALGYQYSANGDHSIVHIVERYRDSNAFLFHTEKTFSGFAKEFLELAKLDALTVHGNPSAECRQILDNFDAVYLDVFAGFSR
;
A
#
# COMPACT_ATOMS: atom_id res chain seq x y z
N MET A 1 -20.72 6.57 -9.02
CA MET A 1 -19.47 5.78 -9.14
C MET A 1 -18.54 6.13 -8.00
N SER A 2 -17.92 5.15 -7.43
CA SER A 2 -16.94 5.36 -6.37
C SER A 2 -15.63 5.89 -6.95
N ASN A 3 -14.97 6.81 -6.22
CA ASN A 3 -13.62 7.25 -6.54
C ASN A 3 -12.56 6.46 -5.76
N GLU A 4 -12.99 5.40 -5.08
CA GLU A 4 -12.11 4.58 -4.27
C GLU A 4 -11.03 3.93 -5.14
N ILE A 5 -9.82 3.89 -4.61
CA ILE A 5 -8.73 3.12 -5.22
C ILE A 5 -8.21 2.10 -4.22
N CYS A 6 -7.85 0.93 -4.75
CA CYS A 6 -7.31 -0.16 -3.94
C CYS A 6 -5.97 -0.57 -4.54
N LEU A 7 -4.94 -0.58 -3.71
CA LEU A 7 -3.61 -1.02 -4.08
C LEU A 7 -3.33 -2.38 -3.45
N VAL A 8 -2.77 -3.27 -4.24
CA VAL A 8 -2.29 -4.56 -3.74
C VAL A 8 -0.81 -4.68 -4.11
N PHE A 9 0.05 -4.50 -3.12
CA PHE A 9 1.47 -4.76 -3.28
C PHE A 9 1.77 -6.20 -2.93
N SER A 10 2.67 -6.81 -3.69
CA SER A 10 3.32 -8.06 -3.29
C SER A 10 4.76 -7.71 -2.92
N ALA A 11 5.20 -8.17 -1.78
CA ALA A 11 6.52 -7.86 -1.24
C ALA A 11 7.19 -9.11 -0.71
N SER A 12 8.51 -9.06 -0.57
CA SER A 12 9.31 -10.09 0.04
C SER A 12 10.20 -9.49 1.12
N VAL A 13 10.40 -10.26 2.19
CA VAL A 13 11.20 -9.84 3.35
C VAL A 13 12.13 -10.98 3.71
N ARG A 14 13.42 -10.68 3.83
CA ARG A 14 14.39 -11.68 4.24
C ARG A 14 14.12 -12.12 5.69
N PRO A 15 14.33 -13.41 6.03
CA PRO A 15 14.08 -13.88 7.39
C PRO A 15 14.77 -13.05 8.47
N GLU A 16 16.01 -12.63 8.22
CA GLU A 16 16.77 -11.82 9.18
C GLU A 16 16.18 -10.43 9.39
N ASN A 17 15.36 -9.94 8.47
CA ASN A 17 14.71 -8.63 8.55
C ASN A 17 13.29 -8.70 9.12
N TRP A 18 12.73 -9.90 9.28
CA TRP A 18 11.31 -10.05 9.60
C TRP A 18 10.90 -9.34 10.89
N SER A 19 11.65 -9.54 11.96
CA SER A 19 11.31 -8.94 13.25
C SER A 19 11.32 -7.42 13.18
N ALA A 20 12.33 -6.83 12.52
CA ALA A 20 12.42 -5.39 12.34
C ALA A 20 11.31 -4.87 11.45
N PHE A 21 10.98 -5.61 10.39
CA PHE A 21 9.89 -5.27 9.48
C PHE A 21 8.55 -5.27 10.21
N GLU A 22 8.26 -6.30 10.98
CA GLU A 22 7.03 -6.42 11.74
C GLU A 22 6.87 -5.26 12.73
N SER A 23 7.95 -4.88 13.41
CA SER A 23 7.93 -3.74 14.32
C SER A 23 7.69 -2.42 13.59
N LEU A 24 8.32 -2.23 12.43
CA LEU A 24 8.12 -1.03 11.63
C LEU A 24 6.68 -0.95 11.12
N VAL A 25 6.15 -2.06 10.62
CA VAL A 25 4.78 -2.14 10.08
C VAL A 25 3.76 -1.75 11.14
N ALA A 26 3.96 -2.15 12.40
CA ALA A 26 3.06 -1.76 13.49
C ALA A 26 2.96 -0.24 13.62
N LYS A 27 4.08 0.45 13.45
CA LYS A 27 4.12 1.93 13.51
C LYS A 27 3.44 2.56 12.29
N VAL A 28 3.68 2.01 11.11
CA VAL A 28 3.08 2.51 9.86
C VAL A 28 1.56 2.34 9.91
N VAL A 29 1.09 1.17 10.36
CA VAL A 29 -0.35 0.90 10.51
C VAL A 29 -1.00 1.85 11.49
N GLU A 30 -0.37 2.08 12.65
CA GLU A 30 -0.88 3.01 13.65
C GLU A 30 -1.01 4.42 13.07
N ALA A 31 0.02 4.91 12.40
CA ALA A 31 0.00 6.24 11.79
C ALA A 31 -1.07 6.34 10.70
N THR A 32 -1.19 5.31 9.85
CA THR A 32 -2.15 5.26 8.75
C THR A 32 -3.59 5.22 9.28
N SER A 33 -3.82 4.57 10.41
CA SER A 33 -5.16 4.46 11.01
C SER A 33 -5.76 5.81 11.37
N ARG A 34 -4.94 6.83 11.49
CA ARG A 34 -5.39 8.20 11.80
C ARG A 34 -5.79 9.01 10.56
N GLU A 35 -5.55 8.48 9.37
CA GLU A 35 -5.90 9.16 8.11
C GLU A 35 -7.37 8.91 7.81
N VAL A 36 -8.14 9.98 7.70
CA VAL A 36 -9.59 9.89 7.44
C VAL A 36 -9.90 9.20 6.12
N GLY A 37 -9.07 9.43 5.10
CA GLY A 37 -9.30 8.89 3.76
C GLY A 37 -8.76 7.47 3.55
N ALA A 38 -8.03 6.92 4.51
CA ALA A 38 -7.57 5.53 4.44
C ALA A 38 -8.68 4.61 4.95
N LEU A 39 -9.27 3.84 4.05
CA LEU A 39 -10.42 2.98 4.36
C LEU A 39 -10.00 1.60 4.84
N GLY A 40 -8.83 1.14 4.43
CA GLY A 40 -8.29 -0.14 4.83
C GLY A 40 -6.80 -0.17 4.55
N TYR A 41 -6.05 -0.86 5.41
CA TYR A 41 -4.60 -0.92 5.30
C TYR A 41 -4.13 -2.17 6.03
N GLN A 42 -3.90 -3.25 5.27
CA GLN A 42 -3.67 -4.56 5.85
C GLN A 42 -2.42 -5.21 5.26
N TYR A 43 -1.64 -5.81 6.14
CA TYR A 43 -0.48 -6.62 5.80
C TYR A 43 -0.81 -8.08 6.09
N SER A 44 -0.55 -8.96 5.13
CA SER A 44 -0.77 -10.40 5.27
C SER A 44 0.47 -11.15 4.79
N ALA A 45 0.79 -12.25 5.43
CA ALA A 45 1.95 -13.05 5.06
C ALA A 45 1.60 -14.54 5.08
N ASN A 46 2.32 -15.32 4.24
CA ASN A 46 2.21 -16.78 4.28
C ASN A 46 3.03 -17.34 5.47
N GLY A 47 2.92 -18.66 5.69
CA GLY A 47 3.47 -19.30 6.90
C GLY A 47 4.96 -19.10 7.13
N ASP A 48 5.79 -19.07 6.09
CA ASP A 48 7.24 -18.89 6.20
C ASP A 48 7.68 -17.44 5.97
N HIS A 49 6.72 -16.51 5.82
CA HIS A 49 6.94 -15.08 5.61
C HIS A 49 7.65 -14.73 4.28
N SER A 50 7.67 -15.67 3.33
CA SER A 50 8.32 -15.42 2.03
C SER A 50 7.50 -14.51 1.11
N ILE A 51 6.19 -14.44 1.34
CA ILE A 51 5.28 -13.58 0.58
C ILE A 51 4.51 -12.70 1.54
N VAL A 52 4.53 -11.39 1.27
CA VAL A 52 3.75 -10.40 2.01
C VAL A 52 2.88 -9.67 1.01
N HIS A 53 1.57 -9.57 1.29
CA HIS A 53 0.68 -8.71 0.54
C HIS A 53 0.27 -7.53 1.40
N ILE A 54 0.25 -6.35 0.78
CA ILE A 54 -0.22 -5.12 1.42
C ILE A 54 -1.44 -4.68 0.64
N VAL A 55 -2.61 -4.65 1.30
CA VAL A 55 -3.85 -4.22 0.68
C VAL A 55 -4.22 -2.87 1.27
N GLU A 56 -4.25 -1.84 0.42
CA GLU A 56 -4.48 -0.46 0.83
C GLU A 56 -5.70 0.07 0.08
N ARG A 57 -6.68 0.56 0.83
CA ARG A 57 -7.89 1.15 0.25
C ARG A 57 -7.99 2.60 0.65
N TYR A 58 -8.14 3.47 -0.35
CA TYR A 58 -8.26 4.92 -0.15
C TYR A 58 -9.57 5.41 -0.74
N ARG A 59 -10.19 6.37 -0.05
CA ARG A 59 -11.44 6.99 -0.47
C ARG A 59 -11.35 7.58 -1.89
N ASP A 60 -10.21 8.15 -2.22
CA ASP A 60 -9.96 8.79 -3.52
C ASP A 60 -8.45 8.98 -3.73
N SER A 61 -8.10 9.56 -4.86
CA SER A 61 -6.70 9.84 -5.21
C SER A 61 -6.02 10.77 -4.21
N ASN A 62 -6.72 11.79 -3.71
CA ASN A 62 -6.15 12.73 -2.75
C ASN A 62 -5.77 12.04 -1.43
N ALA A 63 -6.57 11.07 -1.00
CA ALA A 63 -6.27 10.29 0.20
C ALA A 63 -5.00 9.46 0.03
N PHE A 64 -4.78 8.88 -1.15
CA PHE A 64 -3.54 8.18 -1.44
C PHE A 64 -2.34 9.13 -1.42
N LEU A 65 -2.48 10.30 -2.05
CA LEU A 65 -1.40 11.30 -2.06
C LEU A 65 -1.05 11.76 -0.66
N PHE A 66 -2.06 11.99 0.19
CA PHE A 66 -1.85 12.34 1.58
C PHE A 66 -1.04 11.26 2.31
N HIS A 67 -1.44 9.99 2.16
CA HIS A 67 -0.74 8.88 2.80
C HIS A 67 0.74 8.85 2.38
N THR A 68 0.99 8.95 1.08
CA THR A 68 2.34 8.84 0.54
C THR A 68 3.22 10.01 0.97
N GLU A 69 2.69 11.23 0.91
CA GLU A 69 3.47 12.45 1.15
C GLU A 69 3.60 12.80 2.63
N LYS A 70 2.59 12.51 3.44
CA LYS A 70 2.54 12.96 4.84
C LYS A 70 2.81 11.86 5.85
N THR A 71 2.33 10.65 5.59
CA THR A 71 2.45 9.54 6.55
C THR A 71 3.62 8.63 6.21
N PHE A 72 3.55 8.01 5.03
CA PHE A 72 4.54 6.98 4.67
C PHE A 72 5.93 7.57 4.43
N SER A 73 6.03 8.83 4.02
CA SER A 73 7.31 9.48 3.77
C SER A 73 8.28 9.38 4.94
N GLY A 74 7.76 9.37 6.17
CA GLY A 74 8.58 9.25 7.37
C GLY A 74 9.12 7.84 7.63
N PHE A 75 8.59 6.84 6.94
CA PHE A 75 8.96 5.43 7.12
C PHE A 75 9.58 4.81 5.86
N ALA A 76 9.49 5.48 4.72
CA ALA A 76 9.81 4.90 3.42
C ALA A 76 11.23 4.35 3.34
N LYS A 77 12.21 5.09 3.83
CA LYS A 77 13.61 4.69 3.77
C LYS A 77 13.84 3.37 4.51
N GLU A 78 13.42 3.29 5.76
CA GLU A 78 13.58 2.08 6.57
C GLU A 78 12.79 0.93 6.00
N PHE A 79 11.58 1.20 5.53
CA PHE A 79 10.72 0.19 4.91
C PHE A 79 11.41 -0.48 3.72
N LEU A 80 11.99 0.31 2.82
CA LEU A 80 12.65 -0.19 1.61
C LEU A 80 14.01 -0.84 1.89
N GLU A 81 14.59 -0.60 3.05
CA GLU A 81 15.78 -1.31 3.51
C GLU A 81 15.42 -2.71 4.00
N LEU A 82 14.19 -2.91 4.51
CA LEU A 82 13.75 -4.17 5.13
C LEU A 82 12.94 -5.06 4.19
N ALA A 83 12.29 -4.48 3.19
CA ALA A 83 11.40 -5.22 2.29
C ALA A 83 11.64 -4.81 0.84
N LYS A 84 11.43 -5.78 -0.06
CA LYS A 84 11.46 -5.54 -1.49
C LYS A 84 10.03 -5.58 -2.02
N LEU A 85 9.63 -4.53 -2.75
CA LEU A 85 8.32 -4.49 -3.41
C LEU A 85 8.47 -5.17 -4.78
N ASP A 86 7.78 -6.29 -4.97
CA ASP A 86 7.94 -7.13 -6.15
C ASP A 86 6.91 -6.83 -7.24
N ALA A 87 5.70 -6.44 -6.86
CA ALA A 87 4.62 -6.17 -7.81
C ALA A 87 3.58 -5.24 -7.18
N LEU A 88 2.86 -4.53 -8.05
CA LEU A 88 1.76 -3.66 -7.63
C LEU A 88 0.61 -3.77 -8.62
N THR A 89 -0.59 -4.05 -8.12
CA THR A 89 -1.83 -3.97 -8.88
C THR A 89 -2.70 -2.89 -8.26
N VAL A 90 -3.25 -2.01 -9.11
CA VAL A 90 -4.12 -0.92 -8.68
C VAL A 90 -5.50 -1.15 -9.25
N HIS A 91 -6.50 -1.25 -8.37
CA HIS A 91 -7.91 -1.40 -8.75
C HIS A 91 -8.58 -0.04 -8.64
N GLY A 92 -9.14 0.44 -9.74
CA GLY A 92 -9.78 1.75 -9.81
C GLY A 92 -9.09 2.64 -10.81
N ASN A 93 -9.42 3.93 -10.76
CA ASN A 93 -8.91 4.90 -11.74
C ASN A 93 -8.23 6.08 -11.03
N PRO A 94 -6.98 5.91 -10.60
CA PRO A 94 -6.27 6.99 -9.93
C PRO A 94 -5.99 8.17 -10.85
N SER A 95 -5.81 9.35 -10.26
CA SER A 95 -5.48 10.56 -10.99
C SER A 95 -4.12 10.46 -11.69
N ALA A 96 -3.86 11.37 -12.63
CA ALA A 96 -2.56 11.45 -13.31
C ALA A 96 -1.42 11.66 -12.31
N GLU A 97 -1.65 12.47 -11.28
CA GLU A 97 -0.67 12.72 -10.23
C GLU A 97 -0.33 11.45 -9.44
N CYS A 98 -1.35 10.66 -9.08
CA CYS A 98 -1.14 9.37 -8.45
C CYS A 98 -0.36 8.42 -9.35
N ARG A 99 -0.69 8.38 -10.64
CA ARG A 99 -0.01 7.49 -11.59
C ARG A 99 1.46 7.80 -11.74
N GLN A 100 1.86 9.07 -11.61
CA GLN A 100 3.28 9.44 -11.64
C GLN A 100 4.06 8.75 -10.51
N ILE A 101 3.43 8.58 -9.36
CA ILE A 101 4.05 7.87 -8.23
C ILE A 101 3.99 6.36 -8.45
N LEU A 102 2.81 5.85 -8.79
CA LEU A 102 2.55 4.42 -8.90
C LEU A 102 3.34 3.77 -10.04
N ASP A 103 3.57 4.49 -11.13
CA ASP A 103 4.34 3.98 -12.28
C ASP A 103 5.79 3.64 -11.90
N ASN A 104 6.32 4.23 -10.84
CA ASN A 104 7.66 3.88 -10.34
C ASN A 104 7.74 2.44 -9.84
N PHE A 105 6.59 1.80 -9.57
CA PHE A 105 6.51 0.42 -9.09
C PHE A 105 6.00 -0.52 -10.18
N ASP A 106 6.02 -0.11 -11.44
CA ASP A 106 5.51 -0.89 -12.57
C ASP A 106 4.07 -1.33 -12.36
N ALA A 107 3.22 -0.41 -11.89
CA ALA A 107 1.84 -0.69 -11.52
C ALA A 107 1.03 -1.21 -12.71
N VAL A 108 0.22 -2.23 -12.44
CA VAL A 108 -0.81 -2.71 -13.37
C VAL A 108 -2.13 -2.10 -12.93
N TYR A 109 -2.83 -1.41 -13.83
CA TYR A 109 -4.09 -0.73 -13.53
C TYR A 109 -5.27 -1.54 -14.06
N LEU A 110 -6.22 -1.81 -13.18
CA LEU A 110 -7.44 -2.56 -13.51
C LEU A 110 -8.66 -1.71 -13.15
N ASP A 111 -9.47 -1.38 -14.17
CA ASP A 111 -10.72 -0.66 -13.96
C ASP A 111 -11.75 -1.56 -13.30
N VAL A 112 -12.47 -1.02 -12.31
CA VAL A 112 -13.57 -1.75 -11.70
C VAL A 112 -14.77 -1.70 -12.64
N PHE A 113 -15.27 -2.85 -13.07
CA PHE A 113 -16.43 -2.91 -13.96
C PHE A 113 -17.68 -3.48 -13.29
N ALA A 114 -17.56 -4.06 -12.10
CA ALA A 114 -18.68 -4.59 -11.33
C ALA A 114 -18.27 -4.79 -9.87
N GLY A 115 -19.23 -4.69 -8.96
CA GLY A 115 -19.00 -4.94 -7.55
C GLY A 115 -19.45 -3.78 -6.68
N PHE A 116 -19.22 -3.92 -5.37
CA PHE A 116 -19.47 -2.85 -4.41
C PHE A 116 -18.40 -2.86 -3.33
N SER A 117 -18.25 -1.73 -2.63
CA SER A 117 -17.34 -1.61 -1.50
C SER A 117 -18.06 -0.84 -0.38
N ARG A 118 -17.88 -1.32 0.85
CA ARG A 118 -18.42 -0.66 2.05
C ARG A 118 -17.32 -0.11 2.94
#